data_66035d13ba7157facb492d004adc533a
#
_entry.id   66035d13ba7157facb492d004adc533a
#
_cell.length_a   1.000
_cell.length_b   1.000
_cell.length_c   1.000
_cell.angle_alpha   90.00
_cell.angle_beta   90.00
_cell.angle_gamma   90.00
#
_symmetry.space_group_name_H-M   'P 1'
#
loop_
_entity.id
_entity.type
_entity.pdbx_description
1 polymer ?
#
loop_
_entity_poly.entity_id
_entity_poly.type
_entity_poly.pdbx_seq_one_letter_code
_entity_poly.pdbx_strand_id
1 'polypeptide(L)'
;MQGSKRPLAARTRLGLTSRTVFLALALVLGGSANAADLSMPFKAPPPPPAFSWTGFYIGADVGYAWGKDHTTEYVTATQAFTGFQWNYKANSFLSGVFAGGNYQIGSFVLGAEGDIEALRVKGGFFDPPGAGDTRMDWQGSFRGRAGFAVSKALIYGTGGIAFGNISHTYTNLITGISETTPNIRAGWTAGGGVEVALTPNILARVEYRYTDFGTYRYASVTAFPGLTGQQEPRFSTVRVGAAYKF
;
A
#
# COMPACT_ATOMS: atom_id res chain seq x y z
N MET A 1 18.96 62.63 19.03
CA MET A 1 18.91 62.61 20.50
C MET A 1 19.09 61.19 20.89
N GLN A 2 20.29 60.82 21.29
CA GLN A 2 20.77 60.57 22.65
C GLN A 2 20.01 59.43 23.26
N GLY A 3 20.62 58.36 23.75
CA GLY A 3 21.96 57.97 24.11
C GLY A 3 21.87 56.66 24.87
N SER A 4 22.81 55.80 24.55
CA SER A 4 23.92 55.43 25.42
C SER A 4 23.55 54.82 26.79
N LYS A 5 23.84 53.55 27.09
CA LYS A 5 25.10 53.13 27.73
C LYS A 5 25.03 51.64 28.12
N ARG A 6 26.09 50.92 27.75
CA ARG A 6 26.58 49.75 28.50
C ARG A 6 27.31 50.22 29.79
N PRO A 7 27.55 49.36 30.79
CA PRO A 7 28.79 48.60 30.88
C PRO A 7 28.62 47.20 31.52
N LEU A 8 29.37 46.20 31.16
CA LEU A 8 30.78 45.80 31.47
C LEU A 8 30.96 45.10 32.83
N ALA A 9 31.31 43.83 32.74
CA ALA A 9 32.37 43.08 33.46
C ALA A 9 32.22 42.76 34.94
N ALA A 10 32.42 41.48 35.25
CA ALA A 10 33.51 41.08 36.09
C ALA A 10 33.78 39.57 36.05
N ARG A 11 34.97 39.23 35.66
CA ARG A 11 35.68 37.96 35.90
C ARG A 11 35.98 37.83 37.40
N THR A 12 35.92 36.58 37.90
CA THR A 12 36.86 36.23 38.98
C THR A 12 37.21 34.74 38.86
N ARG A 13 38.46 34.50 38.57
CA ARG A 13 39.19 33.25 38.79
C ARG A 13 39.72 33.28 40.27
N LEU A 14 39.80 32.07 40.84
CA LEU A 14 40.83 31.64 41.78
C LEU A 14 40.51 30.19 42.12
N GLY A 15 41.27 29.17 42.00
CA GLY A 15 42.72 29.00 42.11
C GLY A 15 43.10 28.34 43.44
N LEU A 16 43.82 27.28 43.29
CA LEU A 16 44.76 26.71 44.29
C LEU A 16 44.25 25.55 45.17
N THR A 17 44.63 24.31 44.79
CA THR A 17 45.69 23.47 45.42
C THR A 17 45.65 23.30 46.95
N SER A 18 45.53 22.04 47.40
CA SER A 18 46.48 21.57 48.42
C SER A 18 46.58 20.04 48.48
N ARG A 19 47.80 19.57 48.38
CA ARG A 19 48.30 18.24 48.68
C ARG A 19 48.39 18.07 50.18
N THR A 20 48.17 16.85 50.69
CA THR A 20 48.89 16.24 51.83
C THR A 20 48.35 14.83 52.01
N VAL A 21 49.01 13.72 51.76
CA VAL A 21 50.20 13.11 52.34
C VAL A 21 49.92 12.42 53.70
N PHE A 22 50.07 11.04 53.63
CA PHE A 22 50.43 10.05 54.66
C PHE A 22 49.44 9.68 55.76
N LEU A 23 49.13 8.39 55.93
CA LEU A 23 49.89 7.48 56.80
C LEU A 23 49.37 6.02 56.60
N ALA A 24 50.32 5.11 56.44
CA ALA A 24 50.08 3.67 56.42
C ALA A 24 49.83 3.18 57.85
N LEU A 25 48.87 2.25 58.03
CA LEU A 25 48.87 1.37 59.20
C LEU A 25 48.43 -0.02 58.70
N ALA A 26 49.39 -0.91 58.60
CA ALA A 26 49.23 -2.31 58.39
C ALA A 26 48.66 -2.95 59.66
N LEU A 27 47.52 -3.56 59.61
CA LEU A 27 47.08 -4.54 60.61
C LEU A 27 46.79 -5.88 59.83
N VAL A 28 47.74 -6.78 60.03
CA VAL A 28 47.60 -8.20 59.71
C VAL A 28 46.58 -8.83 60.67
N LEU A 29 45.42 -9.16 60.22
CA LEU A 29 44.55 -10.10 60.91
C LEU A 29 44.17 -11.14 59.90
N GLY A 30 44.62 -12.41 60.13
CA GLY A 30 44.25 -13.58 59.37
C GLY A 30 42.74 -13.78 59.39
N GLY A 31 42.11 -13.58 58.26
CA GLY A 31 40.75 -13.97 58.00
C GLY A 31 40.80 -15.14 57.04
N SER A 32 40.20 -16.25 57.47
CA SER A 32 39.92 -17.46 56.71
C SER A 32 39.39 -17.09 55.29
N ALA A 33 40.12 -17.49 54.27
CA ALA A 33 39.65 -17.46 52.89
C ALA A 33 38.41 -18.40 52.76
N ASN A 34 37.22 -17.86 52.94
CA ASN A 34 36.08 -18.44 52.36
C ASN A 34 36.27 -18.28 50.86
N ALA A 35 36.58 -19.38 50.16
CA ALA A 35 36.46 -19.46 48.72
C ALA A 35 35.01 -19.13 48.40
N ALA A 36 34.75 -17.86 48.03
CA ALA A 36 33.47 -17.47 47.47
C ALA A 36 33.31 -18.33 46.24
N ASP A 37 32.33 -19.20 46.28
CA ASP A 37 31.86 -19.96 45.15
C ASP A 37 31.52 -18.90 44.06
N LEU A 38 32.45 -18.72 43.12
CA LEU A 38 32.22 -17.85 41.95
C LEU A 38 31.12 -18.51 41.17
N SER A 39 29.88 -18.08 41.40
CA SER A 39 28.74 -18.44 40.56
C SER A 39 29.20 -18.28 39.13
N MET A 40 29.25 -19.42 38.39
CA MET A 40 29.58 -19.42 36.97
C MET A 40 28.71 -18.37 36.28
N PRO A 41 29.29 -17.53 35.43
CA PRO A 41 28.51 -16.54 34.70
C PRO A 41 27.44 -17.30 33.90
N PHE A 42 26.19 -17.11 34.27
CA PHE A 42 25.08 -17.63 33.50
C PHE A 42 25.26 -17.16 32.06
N LYS A 43 25.45 -18.12 31.13
CA LYS A 43 25.48 -17.80 29.71
C LYS A 43 24.17 -17.08 29.38
N ALA A 44 24.27 -15.80 28.96
CA ALA A 44 23.11 -15.02 28.61
C ALA A 44 22.21 -15.84 27.66
N PRO A 45 20.90 -15.88 27.87
CA PRO A 45 20.00 -16.56 26.96
C PRO A 45 20.27 -16.07 25.53
N PRO A 46 20.26 -16.96 24.54
CA PRO A 46 20.47 -16.56 23.16
C PRO A 46 19.47 -15.45 22.80
N PRO A 47 19.90 -14.43 22.03
CA PRO A 47 18.98 -13.38 21.61
C PRO A 47 17.78 -14.01 20.88
N PRO A 48 16.57 -13.49 21.08
CA PRO A 48 15.40 -14.00 20.41
C PRO A 48 15.63 -13.98 18.88
N PRO A 49 15.18 -15.01 18.16
CA PRO A 49 15.39 -15.09 16.72
C PRO A 49 14.85 -13.83 16.04
N ALA A 50 15.65 -13.27 15.12
CA ALA A 50 15.24 -12.14 14.33
C ALA A 50 13.98 -12.48 13.52
N PHE A 51 13.05 -11.54 13.39
CA PHE A 51 11.86 -11.73 12.60
C PHE A 51 12.24 -12.04 11.13
N SER A 52 11.61 -13.07 10.55
CA SER A 52 11.78 -13.43 9.14
C SER A 52 10.50 -13.19 8.36
N TRP A 53 10.62 -12.58 7.20
CA TRP A 53 9.51 -12.40 6.25
C TRP A 53 9.21 -13.65 5.42
N THR A 54 10.07 -14.67 5.44
CA THR A 54 9.84 -15.94 4.73
C THR A 54 8.63 -16.67 5.32
N GLY A 55 7.75 -17.14 4.43
CA GLY A 55 6.57 -17.91 4.79
C GLY A 55 5.34 -17.50 3.98
N PHE A 56 4.27 -18.26 4.18
CA PHE A 56 2.96 -17.95 3.60
C PHE A 56 2.16 -17.05 4.54
N TYR A 57 1.23 -16.32 3.96
CA TYR A 57 0.31 -15.47 4.72
C TYR A 57 -1.05 -15.39 4.01
N ILE A 58 -2.08 -15.14 4.82
CA ILE A 58 -3.44 -14.83 4.36
C ILE A 58 -3.95 -13.63 5.13
N GLY A 59 -4.70 -12.76 4.48
CA GLY A 59 -5.17 -11.54 5.11
C GLY A 59 -6.43 -10.99 4.48
N ALA A 60 -6.90 -9.91 5.09
CA ALA A 60 -8.00 -9.12 4.59
C ALA A 60 -7.64 -7.64 4.59
N ASP A 61 -8.25 -6.89 3.71
CA ASP A 61 -8.09 -5.45 3.62
C ASP A 61 -9.40 -4.71 3.35
N VAL A 62 -9.36 -3.43 3.69
CA VAL A 62 -10.38 -2.46 3.33
C VAL A 62 -9.69 -1.24 2.73
N GLY A 63 -10.39 -0.53 1.86
CA GLY A 63 -9.77 0.60 1.21
C GLY A 63 -10.75 1.49 0.46
N TYR A 64 -10.18 2.41 -0.28
CA TYR A 64 -10.91 3.34 -1.11
C TYR A 64 -10.30 3.38 -2.50
N ALA A 65 -11.17 3.21 -3.50
CA ALA A 65 -10.85 3.29 -4.91
C ALA A 65 -11.36 4.60 -5.49
N TRP A 66 -10.55 5.22 -6.33
CA TRP A 66 -10.96 6.36 -7.16
C TRP A 66 -10.37 6.21 -8.55
N GLY A 67 -11.11 6.64 -9.54
CA GLY A 67 -10.69 6.53 -10.93
C GLY A 67 -11.32 7.57 -11.82
N LYS A 68 -10.85 7.57 -13.04
CA LYS A 68 -11.44 8.32 -14.15
C LYS A 68 -11.67 7.32 -15.27
N ASP A 69 -12.82 7.38 -15.86
CA ASP A 69 -13.10 6.68 -17.11
C ASP A 69 -13.32 7.71 -18.20
N HIS A 70 -12.62 7.51 -19.31
CA HIS A 70 -12.74 8.34 -20.51
C HIS A 70 -13.46 7.53 -21.57
N THR A 71 -14.65 7.97 -21.94
CA THR A 71 -15.46 7.36 -22.99
C THR A 71 -15.45 8.25 -24.22
N THR A 72 -15.16 7.66 -25.38
CA THR A 72 -15.19 8.34 -26.67
C THR A 72 -16.09 7.57 -27.63
N GLU A 73 -16.92 8.25 -28.40
CA GLU A 73 -17.83 7.64 -29.33
C GLU A 73 -17.35 7.74 -30.77
N TYR A 74 -17.52 6.66 -31.53
CA TYR A 74 -17.13 6.55 -32.95
C TYR A 74 -18.25 5.97 -33.79
N VAL A 75 -18.29 6.36 -35.04
CA VAL A 75 -19.13 5.68 -36.07
C VAL A 75 -18.50 4.32 -36.38
N THR A 76 -19.23 3.24 -36.20
CA THR A 76 -18.72 1.86 -36.37
C THR A 76 -18.12 1.60 -37.75
N ALA A 77 -18.81 2.04 -38.80
CA ALA A 77 -18.42 1.74 -40.19
C ALA A 77 -17.15 2.50 -40.63
N THR A 78 -16.99 3.75 -40.20
CA THR A 78 -15.91 4.63 -40.68
C THR A 78 -14.83 4.84 -39.63
N GLN A 79 -15.05 4.43 -38.37
CA GLN A 79 -14.20 4.73 -37.21
C GLN A 79 -13.98 6.24 -37.01
N ALA A 80 -14.87 7.07 -37.62
CA ALA A 80 -14.81 8.51 -37.44
C ALA A 80 -15.32 8.89 -36.03
N PHE A 81 -14.64 9.83 -35.37
CA PHE A 81 -15.08 10.41 -34.11
C PHE A 81 -16.38 11.17 -34.31
N THR A 82 -17.40 10.88 -33.49
CA THR A 82 -18.72 11.51 -33.58
C THR A 82 -18.78 12.92 -33.00
N GLY A 83 -17.75 13.35 -32.26
CA GLY A 83 -17.72 14.60 -31.51
C GLY A 83 -18.07 14.45 -30.04
N PHE A 84 -18.56 13.27 -29.65
CA PHE A 84 -18.97 12.99 -28.27
C PHE A 84 -17.87 12.30 -27.47
N GLN A 85 -17.58 12.86 -26.29
CA GLN A 85 -16.69 12.27 -25.30
C GLN A 85 -17.13 12.64 -23.89
N TRP A 86 -17.02 11.70 -22.98
CA TRP A 86 -17.42 11.89 -21.59
C TRP A 86 -16.30 11.50 -20.65
N ASN A 87 -16.15 12.28 -19.57
CA ASN A 87 -15.26 11.98 -18.49
C ASN A 87 -16.08 11.87 -17.22
N TYR A 88 -16.08 10.75 -16.57
CA TYR A 88 -16.72 10.62 -15.27
C TYR A 88 -15.76 10.08 -14.23
N LYS A 89 -15.99 10.54 -13.00
CA LYS A 89 -15.24 10.08 -11.83
C LYS A 89 -16.00 8.91 -11.21
N ALA A 90 -15.27 7.87 -10.90
CA ALA A 90 -15.80 6.72 -10.23
C ALA A 90 -15.03 6.49 -8.94
N ASN A 91 -15.74 6.35 -7.84
CA ASN A 91 -15.14 6.09 -6.53
C ASN A 91 -15.97 5.08 -5.75
N SER A 92 -15.32 4.31 -4.90
CA SER A 92 -15.98 3.31 -4.08
C SER A 92 -15.12 2.93 -2.89
N PHE A 93 -15.76 2.51 -1.81
CA PHE A 93 -15.09 1.66 -0.82
C PHE A 93 -14.88 0.27 -1.41
N LEU A 94 -13.81 -0.39 -0.95
CA LEU A 94 -13.51 -1.76 -1.28
C LEU A 94 -13.21 -2.57 -0.01
N SER A 95 -13.42 -3.86 -0.10
CA SER A 95 -12.98 -4.83 0.90
C SER A 95 -12.56 -6.10 0.18
N GLY A 96 -11.52 -6.75 0.67
CA GLY A 96 -10.98 -7.92 0.00
C GLY A 96 -10.24 -8.86 0.92
N VAL A 97 -9.85 -9.97 0.32
CA VAL A 97 -8.96 -10.94 0.91
C VAL A 97 -7.77 -11.17 -0.01
N PHE A 98 -6.65 -11.49 0.60
CA PHE A 98 -5.41 -11.74 -0.13
C PHE A 98 -4.63 -12.89 0.51
N ALA A 99 -3.85 -13.57 -0.28
CA ALA A 99 -2.94 -14.61 0.16
C ALA A 99 -1.66 -14.56 -0.65
N GLY A 100 -0.54 -14.91 -0.03
CA GLY A 100 0.74 -14.87 -0.72
C GLY A 100 1.83 -15.62 0.02
N GLY A 101 3.01 -15.57 -0.55
CA GLY A 101 4.22 -16.12 0.04
C GLY A 101 5.41 -15.22 -0.24
N ASN A 102 6.27 -15.12 0.76
CA ASN A 102 7.53 -14.38 0.69
C ASN A 102 8.72 -15.29 0.90
N TYR A 103 9.83 -14.94 0.28
CA TYR A 103 11.15 -15.51 0.51
C TYR A 103 12.15 -14.38 0.78
N GLN A 104 12.80 -14.41 1.94
CA GLN A 104 13.75 -13.39 2.37
C GLN A 104 15.20 -13.85 2.16
N ILE A 105 16.00 -13.00 1.55
CA ILE A 105 17.43 -13.19 1.33
C ILE A 105 18.15 -11.97 1.93
N GLY A 106 18.71 -12.12 3.11
CA GLY A 106 19.25 -10.98 3.86
C GLY A 106 18.20 -9.94 4.15
N SER A 107 18.35 -8.73 3.65
CA SER A 107 17.35 -7.65 3.76
C SER A 107 16.36 -7.60 2.59
N PHE A 108 16.57 -8.38 1.54
CA PHE A 108 15.66 -8.40 0.39
C PHE A 108 14.57 -9.44 0.57
N VAL A 109 13.35 -9.10 0.17
CA VAL A 109 12.18 -9.97 0.21
C VAL A 109 11.58 -10.02 -1.19
N LEU A 110 11.41 -11.23 -1.71
CA LEU A 110 10.72 -11.50 -2.96
C LEU A 110 9.49 -12.34 -2.67
N GLY A 111 8.41 -12.15 -3.40
CA GLY A 111 7.19 -12.91 -3.16
C GLY A 111 6.19 -12.81 -4.29
N ALA A 112 5.10 -13.53 -4.12
CA ALA A 112 3.93 -13.47 -4.99
C ALA A 112 2.66 -13.38 -4.12
N GLU A 113 1.66 -12.67 -4.63
CA GLU A 113 0.39 -12.43 -3.93
C GLU A 113 -0.76 -12.46 -4.91
N GLY A 114 -1.86 -13.10 -4.51
CA GLY A 114 -3.15 -13.04 -5.18
C GLY A 114 -4.19 -12.39 -4.28
N ASP A 115 -5.10 -11.65 -4.86
CA ASP A 115 -6.19 -11.00 -4.14
C ASP A 115 -7.50 -11.03 -4.92
N ILE A 116 -8.60 -10.92 -4.18
CA ILE A 116 -9.94 -10.66 -4.72
C ILE A 116 -10.64 -9.64 -3.83
N GLU A 117 -11.29 -8.67 -4.45
CA GLU A 117 -11.88 -7.52 -3.80
C GLU A 117 -13.30 -7.29 -4.31
N ALA A 118 -14.21 -7.06 -3.39
CA ALA A 118 -15.54 -6.55 -3.67
C ALA A 118 -15.51 -5.01 -3.61
N LEU A 119 -16.12 -4.39 -4.62
CA LEU A 119 -16.26 -2.92 -4.68
C LEU A 119 -17.52 -2.62 -5.50
N ARG A 120 -18.06 -1.41 -5.35
CA ARG A 120 -19.20 -0.95 -6.14
C ARG A 120 -18.86 0.37 -6.80
N VAL A 121 -17.99 0.30 -7.80
CA VAL A 121 -17.72 1.46 -8.65
C VAL A 121 -18.90 1.66 -9.58
N LYS A 122 -19.46 2.86 -9.57
CA LYS A 122 -20.49 3.30 -10.49
C LYS A 122 -20.08 4.63 -11.08
N GLY A 123 -20.21 4.75 -12.37
CA GLY A 123 -20.01 5.98 -13.11
C GLY A 123 -20.95 6.01 -14.29
N GLY A 124 -21.29 7.19 -14.76
CA GLY A 124 -22.20 7.30 -15.89
C GLY A 124 -22.25 8.73 -16.43
N PHE A 125 -22.87 8.84 -17.59
CA PHE A 125 -23.17 10.12 -18.21
C PHE A 125 -24.65 10.20 -18.59
N PHE A 126 -25.15 11.41 -18.66
CA PHE A 126 -26.48 11.71 -19.17
C PHE A 126 -26.34 12.83 -20.18
N ASP A 127 -26.53 12.49 -21.44
CA ASP A 127 -26.39 13.42 -22.57
C ASP A 127 -27.41 13.03 -23.65
N PRO A 128 -28.66 13.58 -23.59
CA PRO A 128 -29.73 13.22 -24.52
C PRO A 128 -29.28 13.37 -25.98
N PRO A 129 -29.61 12.34 -26.84
CA PRO A 129 -30.57 11.28 -26.59
C PRO A 129 -30.03 10.02 -25.90
N GLY A 130 -28.80 10.03 -25.38
CA GLY A 130 -28.14 8.89 -24.76
C GLY A 130 -27.91 9.02 -23.26
N ALA A 131 -27.85 7.89 -22.57
CA ALA A 131 -27.33 7.77 -21.23
C ALA A 131 -26.47 6.50 -21.12
N GLY A 132 -25.40 6.57 -20.37
CA GLY A 132 -24.51 5.42 -20.15
C GLY A 132 -24.16 5.26 -18.69
N ASP A 133 -24.18 3.99 -18.22
CA ASP A 133 -23.76 3.59 -16.88
C ASP A 133 -22.64 2.55 -16.97
N THR A 134 -21.58 2.75 -16.22
CA THR A 134 -20.52 1.76 -16.05
C THR A 134 -20.50 1.28 -14.60
N ARG A 135 -20.39 -0.02 -14.40
CA ARG A 135 -20.37 -0.65 -13.10
C ARG A 135 -19.25 -1.68 -13.02
N MET A 136 -18.55 -1.72 -11.89
CA MET A 136 -17.63 -2.78 -11.52
C MET A 136 -17.96 -3.23 -10.10
N ASP A 137 -18.17 -4.54 -9.90
CA ASP A 137 -18.59 -5.12 -8.62
C ASP A 137 -17.47 -5.89 -7.93
N TRP A 138 -16.50 -6.39 -8.68
CA TRP A 138 -15.33 -7.06 -8.12
C TRP A 138 -14.12 -6.89 -9.02
N GLN A 139 -12.94 -6.98 -8.40
CA GLN A 139 -11.67 -7.13 -9.08
C GLN A 139 -10.81 -8.15 -8.35
N GLY A 140 -9.84 -8.71 -9.05
CA GLY A 140 -8.82 -9.58 -8.50
C GLY A 140 -7.49 -9.31 -9.18
N SER A 141 -6.39 -9.73 -8.54
CA SER A 141 -5.07 -9.62 -9.17
C SER A 141 -4.16 -10.77 -8.78
N PHE A 142 -3.14 -10.99 -9.62
CA PHE A 142 -1.98 -11.81 -9.31
C PHE A 142 -0.71 -11.00 -9.56
N ARG A 143 0.14 -10.87 -8.54
CA ARG A 143 1.24 -9.92 -8.53
C ARG A 143 2.52 -10.53 -7.98
N GLY A 144 3.66 -10.20 -8.59
CA GLY A 144 4.95 -10.31 -7.95
C GLY A 144 5.16 -9.15 -6.98
N ARG A 145 5.91 -9.38 -5.91
CA ARG A 145 6.34 -8.33 -4.96
C ARG A 145 7.82 -8.43 -4.67
N ALA A 146 8.46 -7.27 -4.52
CA ALA A 146 9.86 -7.17 -4.13
C ALA A 146 10.02 -6.02 -3.13
N GLY A 147 10.78 -6.25 -2.07
CA GLY A 147 10.91 -5.26 -1.01
C GLY A 147 12.21 -5.36 -0.23
N PHE A 148 12.37 -4.40 0.66
CA PHE A 148 13.50 -4.30 1.57
C PHE A 148 13.02 -4.30 3.01
N ALA A 149 13.50 -5.28 3.79
CA ALA A 149 13.17 -5.47 5.19
C ALA A 149 14.13 -4.69 6.10
N VAL A 150 13.55 -3.87 6.97
CA VAL A 150 14.27 -3.16 8.03
C VAL A 150 13.66 -3.58 9.36
N SER A 151 14.31 -4.51 10.06
CA SER A 151 13.77 -5.08 11.29
C SER A 151 12.37 -5.70 11.04
N LYS A 152 11.34 -5.20 11.68
CA LYS A 152 9.95 -5.66 11.56
C LYS A 152 9.13 -4.88 10.51
N ALA A 153 9.75 -4.01 9.74
CA ALA A 153 9.11 -3.28 8.65
C ALA A 153 9.62 -3.76 7.29
N LEU A 154 8.72 -3.88 6.32
CA LEU A 154 8.99 -4.19 4.94
C LEU A 154 8.45 -3.07 4.06
N ILE A 155 9.30 -2.42 3.29
CA ILE A 155 8.91 -1.49 2.23
C ILE A 155 8.97 -2.27 0.93
N TYR A 156 7.90 -2.28 0.16
CA TYR A 156 7.82 -3.11 -1.04
C TYR A 156 7.13 -2.41 -2.21
N GLY A 157 7.52 -2.85 -3.41
CA GLY A 157 6.80 -2.61 -4.65
C GLY A 157 6.14 -3.89 -5.13
N THR A 158 5.08 -3.75 -5.91
CA THR A 158 4.32 -4.87 -6.47
C THR A 158 3.87 -4.57 -7.89
N GLY A 159 3.75 -5.60 -8.71
CA GLY A 159 3.28 -5.48 -10.08
C GLY A 159 2.80 -6.80 -10.66
N GLY A 160 1.82 -6.74 -11.54
CA GLY A 160 1.23 -7.95 -12.13
C GLY A 160 0.01 -7.68 -12.99
N ILE A 161 -0.85 -8.69 -13.07
CA ILE A 161 -2.08 -8.67 -13.84
C ILE A 161 -3.29 -8.47 -12.93
N ALA A 162 -4.28 -7.73 -13.42
CA ALA A 162 -5.56 -7.52 -12.74
C ALA A 162 -6.70 -7.97 -13.64
N PHE A 163 -7.79 -8.39 -13.03
CA PHE A 163 -9.04 -8.78 -13.68
C PHE A 163 -10.20 -8.09 -12.98
N GLY A 164 -11.21 -7.67 -13.74
CA GLY A 164 -12.41 -7.05 -13.16
C GLY A 164 -13.63 -7.28 -14.03
N ASN A 165 -14.80 -7.36 -13.41
CA ASN A 165 -16.06 -7.39 -14.15
C ASN A 165 -16.51 -5.96 -14.42
N ILE A 166 -16.32 -5.49 -15.63
CA ILE A 166 -16.78 -4.17 -16.06
C ILE A 166 -18.01 -4.34 -16.92
N SER A 167 -19.16 -3.92 -16.41
CA SER A 167 -20.43 -3.91 -17.13
C SER A 167 -20.74 -2.49 -17.57
N HIS A 168 -21.08 -2.35 -18.84
CA HIS A 168 -21.49 -1.08 -19.42
C HIS A 168 -22.93 -1.19 -19.92
N THR A 169 -23.77 -0.25 -19.49
CA THR A 169 -25.17 -0.15 -19.97
C THR A 169 -25.32 1.14 -20.76
N TYR A 170 -25.80 1.04 -21.97
CA TYR A 170 -26.09 2.18 -22.85
C TYR A 170 -27.60 2.25 -23.10
N THR A 171 -28.20 3.40 -22.83
CA THR A 171 -29.67 3.59 -22.93
C THR A 171 -29.99 4.69 -23.91
N ASN A 172 -30.84 4.38 -24.87
CA ASN A 172 -31.46 5.35 -25.77
C ASN A 172 -32.70 5.92 -25.09
N LEU A 173 -32.66 7.19 -24.74
CA LEU A 173 -33.74 7.87 -24.00
C LEU A 173 -34.99 8.15 -24.87
N ILE A 174 -34.87 8.12 -26.21
CA ILE A 174 -36.00 8.33 -27.12
C ILE A 174 -36.79 7.04 -27.26
N THR A 175 -36.08 5.92 -27.46
CA THR A 175 -36.76 4.59 -27.72
C THR A 175 -36.96 3.80 -26.43
N GLY A 176 -36.31 4.19 -25.33
CA GLY A 176 -36.30 3.45 -24.06
C GLY A 176 -35.49 2.15 -24.10
N ILE A 177 -34.76 1.88 -25.19
CA ILE A 177 -33.96 0.66 -25.34
C ILE A 177 -32.67 0.78 -24.56
N SER A 178 -32.39 -0.19 -23.68
CA SER A 178 -31.16 -0.33 -22.95
C SER A 178 -30.38 -1.58 -23.39
N GLU A 179 -29.08 -1.44 -23.57
CA GLU A 179 -28.16 -2.52 -23.92
C GLU A 179 -27.05 -2.62 -22.88
N THR A 180 -26.89 -3.82 -22.31
CA THR A 180 -25.86 -4.06 -21.32
C THR A 180 -24.84 -5.06 -21.86
N THR A 181 -23.57 -4.69 -21.83
CA THR A 181 -22.44 -5.53 -22.23
C THR A 181 -21.62 -5.89 -21.00
N PRO A 182 -21.82 -7.08 -20.39
CA PRO A 182 -20.96 -7.56 -19.31
C PRO A 182 -19.66 -8.09 -19.90
N ASN A 183 -18.53 -7.72 -19.32
CA ASN A 183 -17.22 -8.23 -19.75
C ASN A 183 -16.26 -8.36 -18.57
N ILE A 184 -15.56 -9.50 -18.51
CA ILE A 184 -14.36 -9.64 -17.69
C ILE A 184 -13.20 -9.01 -18.47
N ARG A 185 -12.55 -8.04 -17.87
CA ARG A 185 -11.39 -7.34 -18.44
C ARG A 185 -10.13 -7.70 -17.69
N ALA A 186 -9.06 -7.91 -18.45
CA ALA A 186 -7.71 -8.04 -17.94
C ALA A 186 -6.97 -6.72 -18.14
N GLY A 187 -6.09 -6.39 -17.19
CA GLY A 187 -5.24 -5.21 -17.23
C GLY A 187 -3.95 -5.45 -16.48
N TRP A 188 -3.14 -4.43 -16.36
CA TRP A 188 -1.96 -4.46 -15.51
C TRP A 188 -2.18 -3.65 -14.23
N THR A 189 -1.46 -4.01 -13.19
CA THR A 189 -1.49 -3.31 -11.92
C THR A 189 -0.08 -3.16 -11.37
N ALA A 190 0.19 -2.01 -10.75
CA ALA A 190 1.43 -1.74 -10.04
C ALA A 190 1.14 -0.95 -8.77
N GLY A 191 1.95 -1.15 -7.77
CA GLY A 191 1.75 -0.49 -6.50
C GLY A 191 2.95 -0.59 -5.58
N GLY A 192 2.76 -0.15 -4.34
CA GLY A 192 3.76 -0.26 -3.30
C GLY A 192 3.17 0.05 -1.94
N GLY A 193 3.84 -0.40 -0.92
CA GLY A 193 3.35 -0.26 0.43
C GLY A 193 4.40 -0.47 1.50
N VAL A 194 3.91 -0.36 2.72
CA VAL A 194 4.67 -0.68 3.92
C VAL A 194 3.88 -1.71 4.72
N GLU A 195 4.59 -2.74 5.16
CA GLU A 195 4.05 -3.81 5.99
C GLU A 195 4.87 -3.87 7.28
N VAL A 196 4.22 -4.04 8.42
CA VAL A 196 4.86 -4.11 9.74
C VAL A 196 4.41 -5.35 10.47
N ALA A 197 5.36 -6.14 10.98
CA ALA A 197 5.09 -7.26 11.84
C ALA A 197 4.79 -6.78 13.26
N LEU A 198 3.52 -6.80 13.65
CA LEU A 198 3.06 -6.45 15.00
C LEU A 198 3.45 -7.54 15.99
N THR A 199 3.31 -8.80 15.58
CA THR A 199 3.75 -10.00 16.28
C THR A 199 4.49 -10.92 15.31
N PRO A 200 5.06 -12.05 15.73
CA PRO A 200 5.64 -13.01 14.80
C PRO A 200 4.68 -13.49 13.69
N ASN A 201 3.39 -13.49 13.95
CA ASN A 201 2.37 -14.02 13.06
C ASN A 201 1.36 -12.98 12.55
N ILE A 202 1.30 -11.76 13.11
CA ILE A 202 0.35 -10.74 12.71
C ILE A 202 1.07 -9.61 12.00
N LEU A 203 0.66 -9.36 10.77
CA LEU A 203 1.16 -8.29 9.91
C LEU A 203 0.08 -7.24 9.74
N ALA A 204 0.48 -5.96 9.70
CA ALA A 204 -0.37 -4.85 9.29
C ALA A 204 0.25 -4.16 8.09
N ARG A 205 -0.56 -3.73 7.12
CA ARG A 205 -0.06 -3.08 5.90
C ARG A 205 -0.88 -1.87 5.47
N VAL A 206 -0.19 -0.96 4.78
CA VAL A 206 -0.79 0.10 3.97
C VAL A 206 -0.22 -0.02 2.57
N GLU A 207 -1.08 -0.07 1.56
CA GLU A 207 -0.68 -0.22 0.16
C GLU A 207 -1.41 0.80 -0.72
N TYR A 208 -0.68 1.43 -1.63
CA TYR A 208 -1.22 2.15 -2.78
C TYR A 208 -1.09 1.27 -4.01
N ARG A 209 -2.14 1.25 -4.85
CA ARG A 209 -2.13 0.50 -6.11
C ARG A 209 -2.79 1.30 -7.22
N TYR A 210 -2.20 1.26 -8.38
CA TYR A 210 -2.74 1.74 -9.64
C TYR A 210 -3.07 0.55 -10.53
N THR A 211 -4.23 0.58 -11.18
CA THR A 211 -4.70 -0.46 -12.10
C THR A 211 -5.21 0.18 -13.38
N ASP A 212 -4.78 -0.36 -14.52
CA ASP A 212 -5.17 0.08 -15.86
C ASP A 212 -5.70 -1.14 -16.63
N PHE A 213 -6.99 -1.11 -16.98
CA PHE A 213 -7.66 -2.18 -17.74
C PHE A 213 -7.53 -1.99 -19.26
N GLY A 214 -6.68 -1.06 -19.69
CA GLY A 214 -6.43 -0.77 -21.10
C GLY A 214 -7.60 -0.09 -21.79
N THR A 215 -7.46 0.07 -23.10
CA THR A 215 -8.48 0.63 -23.97
C THR A 215 -9.30 -0.49 -24.58
N TYR A 216 -10.61 -0.39 -24.50
CA TYR A 216 -11.49 -1.33 -25.16
C TYR A 216 -12.64 -0.66 -25.90
N ARG A 217 -13.14 -1.33 -26.93
CA ARG A 217 -14.24 -0.86 -27.76
C ARG A 217 -15.41 -1.81 -27.65
N TYR A 218 -16.62 -1.26 -27.66
CA TYR A 218 -17.87 -2.00 -27.73
C TYR A 218 -18.78 -1.34 -28.78
N ALA A 219 -19.32 -2.16 -29.67
CA ALA A 219 -20.29 -1.69 -30.64
C ALA A 219 -21.67 -1.80 -30.01
N SER A 220 -22.49 -0.74 -30.11
CA SER A 220 -23.88 -0.79 -29.73
C SER A 220 -24.66 -1.42 -30.89
N VAL A 221 -25.43 -2.46 -30.56
CA VAL A 221 -26.21 -3.24 -31.57
C VAL A 221 -27.67 -2.84 -31.57
N THR A 222 -28.22 -2.55 -30.38
CA THR A 222 -29.65 -2.32 -30.20
C THR A 222 -30.03 -0.92 -29.78
N ALA A 223 -29.29 -0.33 -28.82
CA ALA A 223 -29.59 1.01 -28.29
C ALA A 223 -29.24 2.11 -29.30
N PHE A 224 -28.06 2.02 -29.92
CA PHE A 224 -27.57 2.94 -30.94
C PHE A 224 -26.84 2.19 -32.05
N PRO A 225 -27.56 1.49 -32.95
CA PRO A 225 -26.94 0.73 -34.03
C PRO A 225 -26.05 1.62 -34.90
N GLY A 226 -24.83 1.16 -35.14
CA GLY A 226 -23.84 1.89 -35.94
C GLY A 226 -22.89 2.80 -35.12
N LEU A 227 -23.01 2.83 -33.77
CA LEU A 227 -22.09 3.53 -32.89
C LEU A 227 -21.20 2.54 -32.10
N THR A 228 -19.96 2.96 -31.84
CA THR A 228 -18.96 2.24 -31.06
C THR A 228 -18.44 3.13 -29.97
N GLY A 229 -18.54 2.70 -28.71
CA GLY A 229 -17.90 3.35 -27.58
C GLY A 229 -16.50 2.80 -27.36
N GLN A 230 -15.56 3.67 -27.03
CA GLN A 230 -14.22 3.33 -26.57
C GLN A 230 -14.07 3.79 -25.12
N GLN A 231 -13.57 2.92 -24.24
CA GLN A 231 -13.38 3.21 -22.81
C GLN A 231 -11.96 2.92 -22.36
N GLU A 232 -11.51 3.66 -21.36
CA GLU A 232 -10.18 3.57 -20.77
C GLU A 232 -10.27 3.63 -19.23
N PRO A 233 -10.76 2.57 -18.57
CA PRO A 233 -10.93 2.59 -17.11
C PRO A 233 -9.60 2.46 -16.40
N ARG A 234 -9.31 3.44 -15.54
CA ARG A 234 -8.10 3.52 -14.72
C ARG A 234 -8.46 3.86 -13.29
N PHE A 235 -7.91 3.10 -12.34
CA PHE A 235 -8.22 3.23 -10.92
C PHE A 235 -6.97 3.32 -10.08
N SER A 236 -7.04 4.17 -9.06
CA SER A 236 -6.09 4.20 -7.96
C SER A 236 -6.78 3.73 -6.69
N THR A 237 -6.09 2.97 -5.86
CA THR A 237 -6.63 2.48 -4.58
C THR A 237 -5.63 2.70 -3.47
N VAL A 238 -6.13 3.05 -2.27
CA VAL A 238 -5.37 2.98 -1.02
C VAL A 238 -6.06 1.97 -0.12
N ARG A 239 -5.28 1.11 0.51
CA ARG A 239 -5.76 0.00 1.33
C ARG A 239 -5.03 -0.07 2.65
N VAL A 240 -5.74 -0.53 3.65
CA VAL A 240 -5.20 -0.91 4.95
C VAL A 240 -5.63 -2.35 5.21
N GLY A 241 -4.71 -3.19 5.60
CA GLY A 241 -4.98 -4.61 5.78
C GLY A 241 -4.22 -5.21 6.94
N ALA A 242 -4.67 -6.39 7.33
CA ALA A 242 -4.00 -7.25 8.28
C ALA A 242 -3.89 -8.67 7.73
N ALA A 243 -2.81 -9.37 8.07
CA ALA A 243 -2.57 -10.73 7.64
C ALA A 243 -2.05 -11.60 8.78
N TYR A 244 -2.36 -12.89 8.69
CA TYR A 244 -1.76 -13.93 9.49
C TYR A 244 -0.66 -14.62 8.69
N LYS A 245 0.55 -14.63 9.25
CA LYS A 245 1.73 -15.29 8.69
C LYS A 245 1.94 -16.63 9.41
N PHE A 246 2.14 -17.67 8.62
CA PHE A 246 2.43 -19.04 9.10
C PHE A 246 3.91 -19.26 9.36
#